data_963474bf3b64af2780d3bfdbe58f94b2
#
_entry.id   963474bf3b64af2780d3bfdbe58f94b2
#
_cell.length_a   1.000
_cell.length_b   1.000
_cell.length_c   1.000
_cell.angle_alpha   90.00
_cell.angle_beta   90.00
_cell.angle_gamma   90.00
#
_symmetry.space_group_name_H-M   'P 1'
#
loop_
_entity.id
_entity.type
_entity.pdbx_description
1 polymer ?
#
loop_
_entity_poly.entity_id
_entity_poly.type
_entity_poly.pdbx_seq_one_letter_code
_entity_poly.pdbx_strand_id
1 'polypeptide(L)'
;PEFTLDGAAKPVPKSLDLMIMCDTTGSMGDELEYLVCELEDVVTRIRSENANVPTRISVNFYRDEGDEYVVREYPFTTDLAAAVTAISEQTADGGGDTPEAVHTALKSAVSHEWDEDSVKVMFLVLDAPPHGDVQIIDETVKHVGEAAEKGIRIVPVAASGVDKSCEYLLRSMALKTGGTYTFLTNDSGIGYDHMEPTIGSYDVEKLNDMMVRIVGEYLE
;
A
#
# COMPACT_ATOMS: atom_id res chain seq x y z
N PRO A 1 -3.79 -42.44 10.39
CA PRO A 1 -2.92 -41.56 11.20
C PRO A 1 -3.62 -40.22 11.36
N GLU A 2 -4.00 -39.88 12.60
CA GLU A 2 -4.48 -38.56 12.95
C GLU A 2 -3.26 -37.66 13.05
N PHE A 3 -3.24 -36.57 12.23
CA PHE A 3 -2.28 -35.49 12.38
C PHE A 3 -2.88 -34.48 13.34
N THR A 4 -2.37 -34.40 14.54
CA THR A 4 -2.61 -33.29 15.45
C THR A 4 -1.60 -32.20 15.09
N LEU A 5 -2.07 -31.11 14.50
CA LEU A 5 -1.28 -29.88 14.47
C LEU A 5 -1.33 -29.32 15.89
N ASP A 6 -0.24 -29.47 16.63
CA ASP A 6 -0.06 -28.69 17.86
C ASP A 6 -0.13 -27.22 17.47
N GLY A 7 -1.18 -26.52 17.92
CA GLY A 7 -1.32 -25.09 17.74
C GLY A 7 -0.20 -24.39 18.48
N ALA A 8 0.91 -24.14 17.79
CA ALA A 8 1.88 -23.18 18.28
C ALA A 8 1.14 -21.85 18.48
N ALA A 9 1.20 -21.28 19.68
CA ALA A 9 0.68 -19.95 19.93
C ALA A 9 1.28 -19.01 18.86
N LYS A 10 0.43 -18.25 18.16
CA LYS A 10 0.94 -17.25 17.22
C LYS A 10 1.92 -16.35 17.99
N PRO A 11 3.13 -16.10 17.47
CA PRO A 11 4.04 -15.19 18.15
C PRO A 11 3.37 -13.81 18.21
N VAL A 12 3.37 -13.21 19.39
CA VAL A 12 2.89 -11.83 19.56
C VAL A 12 3.81 -10.93 18.75
N PRO A 13 3.29 -10.09 17.84
CA PRO A 13 4.10 -9.17 17.08
C PRO A 13 4.92 -8.28 18.00
N LYS A 14 6.22 -8.13 17.73
CA LYS A 14 7.10 -7.26 18.54
C LYS A 14 6.93 -5.79 18.16
N SER A 15 6.64 -5.51 16.91
CA SER A 15 6.45 -4.17 16.35
C SER A 15 5.64 -4.22 15.05
N LEU A 16 5.23 -3.05 14.59
CA LEU A 16 4.60 -2.84 13.28
C LEU A 16 5.45 -1.86 12.46
N ASP A 17 5.78 -2.25 11.25
CA ASP A 17 6.27 -1.37 10.21
C ASP A 17 5.17 -1.14 9.19
N LEU A 18 4.66 0.09 9.14
CA LEU A 18 3.61 0.52 8.24
C LEU A 18 4.20 1.41 7.16
N MET A 19 4.13 0.98 5.91
CA MET A 19 4.52 1.79 4.75
C MET A 19 3.30 2.22 3.95
N ILE A 20 3.30 3.47 3.52
CA ILE A 20 2.43 3.96 2.46
C ILE A 20 3.31 4.27 1.26
N MET A 21 3.05 3.64 0.14
CA MET A 21 3.64 3.91 -1.16
C MET A 21 2.52 4.45 -2.05
N CYS A 22 2.56 5.74 -2.34
CA CYS A 22 1.48 6.44 -3.02
C CYS A 22 1.94 6.95 -4.39
N ASP A 23 1.16 6.65 -5.40
CA ASP A 23 1.22 7.31 -6.67
C ASP A 23 0.86 8.79 -6.49
N THR A 24 1.66 9.67 -7.08
CA THR A 24 1.46 11.12 -7.04
C THR A 24 1.52 11.73 -8.44
N THR A 25 1.17 10.94 -9.45
CA THR A 25 0.91 11.45 -10.80
C THR A 25 -0.33 12.33 -10.82
N GLY A 26 -0.52 13.09 -11.90
CA GLY A 26 -1.55 14.14 -11.97
C GLY A 26 -2.97 13.66 -11.75
N SER A 27 -3.27 12.39 -12.07
CA SER A 27 -4.59 11.76 -11.88
C SER A 27 -4.95 11.51 -10.41
N MET A 28 -3.96 11.41 -9.52
CA MET A 28 -4.11 11.05 -8.10
C MET A 28 -4.42 12.23 -7.16
N GLY A 29 -4.85 13.39 -7.70
CA GLY A 29 -5.00 14.60 -6.91
C GLY A 29 -5.95 14.47 -5.72
N ASP A 30 -7.13 13.92 -5.94
CA ASP A 30 -8.17 13.77 -4.93
C ASP A 30 -7.80 12.71 -3.88
N GLU A 31 -7.20 11.59 -4.33
CA GLU A 31 -6.71 10.52 -3.45
C GLU A 31 -5.58 11.01 -2.55
N LEU A 32 -4.66 11.80 -3.09
CA LEU A 32 -3.58 12.39 -2.32
C LEU A 32 -4.11 13.39 -1.28
N GLU A 33 -5.05 14.27 -1.67
CA GLU A 33 -5.69 15.21 -0.75
C GLU A 33 -6.39 14.48 0.41
N TYR A 34 -7.09 13.39 0.10
CA TYR A 34 -7.72 12.54 1.11
C TYR A 34 -6.69 11.94 2.07
N LEU A 35 -5.61 11.36 1.54
CA LEU A 35 -4.55 10.77 2.37
C LEU A 35 -3.88 11.83 3.27
N VAL A 36 -3.66 13.05 2.77
CA VAL A 36 -3.14 14.17 3.57
C VAL A 36 -4.04 14.45 4.76
N CYS A 37 -5.36 14.42 4.58
CA CYS A 37 -6.33 14.69 5.64
C CYS A 37 -6.45 13.54 6.65
N GLU A 38 -6.37 12.29 6.20
CA GLU A 38 -6.76 11.13 7.01
C GLU A 38 -5.59 10.34 7.61
N LEU A 39 -4.36 10.52 7.09
CA LEU A 39 -3.21 9.74 7.55
C LEU A 39 -2.96 9.84 9.05
N GLU A 40 -3.12 11.04 9.63
CA GLU A 40 -2.93 11.26 11.06
C GLU A 40 -3.96 10.48 11.89
N ASP A 41 -5.22 10.46 11.46
CA ASP A 41 -6.28 9.67 12.09
C ASP A 41 -5.98 8.18 12.02
N VAL A 42 -5.67 7.67 10.82
CA VAL A 42 -5.36 6.25 10.60
C VAL A 42 -4.22 5.78 11.51
N VAL A 43 -3.10 6.48 11.53
CA VAL A 43 -1.94 6.06 12.34
C VAL A 43 -2.21 6.23 13.83
N THR A 44 -2.91 7.27 14.24
CA THR A 44 -3.29 7.49 15.65
C THR A 44 -4.21 6.38 16.14
N ARG A 45 -5.19 5.98 15.34
CA ARG A 45 -6.10 4.87 15.66
C ARG A 45 -5.35 3.54 15.72
N ILE A 46 -4.53 3.20 14.72
CA ILE A 46 -3.70 1.99 14.74
C ILE A 46 -2.88 1.92 16.03
N ARG A 47 -2.23 3.01 16.43
CA ARG A 47 -1.44 3.07 17.66
C ARG A 47 -2.28 2.94 18.94
N SER A 48 -3.47 3.56 18.98
CA SER A 48 -4.34 3.52 20.15
C SER A 48 -5.00 2.16 20.34
N GLU A 49 -5.43 1.53 19.25
CA GLU A 49 -6.06 0.21 19.28
C GLU A 49 -5.04 -0.91 19.55
N ASN A 50 -3.76 -0.67 19.22
CA ASN A 50 -2.65 -1.61 19.40
C ASN A 50 -1.54 -1.03 20.30
N ALA A 51 -1.89 -0.46 21.45
CA ALA A 51 -1.00 0.33 22.31
C ALA A 51 0.26 -0.42 22.80
N ASN A 52 0.25 -1.75 22.77
CA ASN A 52 1.40 -2.58 23.16
C ASN A 52 2.33 -2.93 21.99
N VAL A 53 2.00 -2.49 20.75
CA VAL A 53 2.78 -2.76 19.55
C VAL A 53 3.46 -1.46 19.08
N PRO A 54 4.77 -1.29 19.30
CA PRO A 54 5.51 -0.14 18.78
C PRO A 54 5.34 -0.05 17.25
N THR A 55 4.96 1.13 16.77
CA THR A 55 4.68 1.34 15.33
C THR A 55 5.63 2.36 14.75
N ARG A 56 6.33 1.97 13.67
CA ARG A 56 7.06 2.88 12.77
C ARG A 56 6.25 3.09 11.49
N ILE A 57 6.33 4.26 10.92
CA ILE A 57 5.67 4.62 9.65
C ILE A 57 6.70 5.13 8.64
N SER A 58 6.53 4.79 7.39
CA SER A 58 7.24 5.35 6.24
C SER A 58 6.20 5.76 5.19
N VAL A 59 6.29 6.97 4.67
CA VAL A 59 5.44 7.45 3.57
C VAL A 59 6.31 7.76 2.38
N ASN A 60 6.03 7.13 1.25
CA ASN A 60 6.85 7.21 0.04
C ASN A 60 5.94 7.53 -1.15
N PHE A 61 6.49 8.18 -2.13
CA PHE A 61 5.76 8.66 -3.28
C PHE A 61 6.47 8.28 -4.55
N TYR A 62 5.70 7.98 -5.60
CA TYR A 62 6.28 7.73 -6.91
C TYR A 62 5.47 8.40 -8.02
N ARG A 63 6.11 8.54 -9.16
CA ARG A 63 5.56 9.03 -10.41
C ARG A 63 6.09 8.16 -11.55
N ASP A 64 6.07 8.66 -12.77
CA ASP A 64 6.61 7.94 -13.90
C ASP A 64 8.05 8.32 -14.25
N GLU A 65 8.65 7.53 -15.15
CA GLU A 65 9.97 7.79 -15.71
C GLU A 65 9.97 9.10 -16.52
N GLY A 66 10.87 9.99 -16.15
CA GLY A 66 11.00 11.30 -16.82
C GLY A 66 10.29 12.44 -16.10
N ASP A 67 9.52 12.18 -15.07
CA ASP A 67 8.96 13.19 -14.18
C ASP A 67 10.03 13.85 -13.30
N GLU A 68 9.63 14.81 -12.45
CA GLU A 68 10.53 15.49 -11.51
C GLU A 68 11.29 14.49 -10.63
N TYR A 69 10.63 13.39 -10.26
CA TYR A 69 11.21 12.24 -9.57
C TYR A 69 10.47 10.97 -9.97
N VAL A 70 11.15 9.84 -9.91
CA VAL A 70 10.51 8.54 -10.09
C VAL A 70 10.05 8.00 -8.74
N VAL A 71 10.92 8.06 -7.70
CA VAL A 71 10.54 7.73 -6.32
C VAL A 71 11.10 8.77 -5.37
N ARG A 72 10.28 9.19 -4.41
CA ARG A 72 10.67 10.04 -3.29
C ARG A 72 10.51 9.25 -2.00
N GLU A 73 11.66 8.90 -1.41
CA GLU A 73 11.75 8.00 -0.27
C GLU A 73 11.84 8.74 1.06
N TYR A 74 11.14 8.23 2.07
CA TYR A 74 11.26 8.66 3.46
C TYR A 74 11.50 7.44 4.37
N PRO A 75 12.48 7.48 5.29
CA PRO A 75 12.78 6.35 6.15
C PRO A 75 11.66 6.06 7.14
N PHE A 76 11.63 4.84 7.68
CA PHE A 76 10.75 4.53 8.80
C PHE A 76 11.02 5.41 10.01
N THR A 77 9.97 5.99 10.57
CA THR A 77 10.02 6.87 11.75
C THR A 77 8.92 6.55 12.75
N THR A 78 9.17 6.87 14.02
CA THR A 78 8.13 6.89 15.07
C THR A 78 7.49 8.28 15.20
N ASP A 79 8.05 9.29 14.53
CA ASP A 79 7.54 10.66 14.52
C ASP A 79 6.42 10.79 13.49
N LEU A 80 5.17 10.76 14.00
CA LEU A 80 3.99 10.91 13.15
C LEU A 80 3.93 12.30 12.50
N ALA A 81 4.37 13.34 13.19
CA ALA A 81 4.34 14.70 12.62
C ALA A 81 5.27 14.82 11.42
N ALA A 82 6.43 14.15 11.45
CA ALA A 82 7.33 14.08 10.29
C ALA A 82 6.67 13.36 9.09
N ALA A 83 5.95 12.28 9.32
CA ALA A 83 5.23 11.56 8.26
C ALA A 83 4.07 12.40 7.68
N VAL A 84 3.30 13.08 8.53
CA VAL A 84 2.22 13.99 8.10
C VAL A 84 2.79 15.18 7.32
N THR A 85 3.93 15.73 7.73
CA THR A 85 4.60 16.79 6.99
C THR A 85 5.03 16.29 5.60
N ALA A 86 5.66 15.12 5.54
CA ALA A 86 6.14 14.54 4.28
C ALA A 86 5.02 14.37 3.25
N ILE A 87 3.82 13.91 3.68
CA ILE A 87 2.69 13.75 2.76
C ILE A 87 2.06 15.10 2.40
N SER A 88 1.97 16.05 3.35
CA SER A 88 1.38 17.37 3.10
C SER A 88 2.19 18.25 2.14
N GLU A 89 3.46 17.95 1.95
CA GLU A 89 4.35 18.62 1.01
C GLU A 89 4.24 18.06 -0.43
N GLN A 90 3.48 16.98 -0.63
CA GLN A 90 3.32 16.39 -1.96
C GLN A 90 2.24 17.12 -2.76
N THR A 91 2.43 17.12 -4.06
CA THR A 91 1.46 17.59 -5.05
C THR A 91 1.29 16.52 -6.12
N ALA A 92 0.08 16.30 -6.59
CA ALA A 92 -0.14 15.46 -7.75
C ALA A 92 0.27 16.23 -9.01
N ASP A 93 1.23 15.68 -9.77
CA ASP A 93 1.75 16.29 -10.99
C ASP A 93 2.54 15.24 -11.80
N GLY A 94 2.79 15.48 -13.09
CA GLY A 94 3.47 14.53 -13.95
C GLY A 94 2.54 13.42 -14.43
N GLY A 95 3.10 12.28 -14.77
CA GLY A 95 2.42 11.22 -15.50
C GLY A 95 2.19 11.63 -16.93
N GLY A 96 2.46 11.31 -17.94
CA GLY A 96 2.18 11.78 -19.32
C GLY A 96 1.32 10.81 -20.08
N ASP A 97 1.39 9.57 -19.68
CA ASP A 97 0.64 8.43 -20.19
C ASP A 97 0.09 7.58 -19.02
N THR A 98 -0.69 6.56 -19.32
CA THR A 98 -1.39 5.81 -18.28
C THR A 98 -0.49 4.88 -17.46
N PRO A 99 0.51 4.16 -18.03
CA PRO A 99 1.41 3.33 -17.23
C PRO A 99 2.36 4.18 -16.40
N GLU A 100 2.66 3.70 -15.17
CA GLU A 100 3.50 4.41 -14.22
C GLU A 100 4.65 3.53 -13.69
N ALA A 101 5.63 4.12 -12.99
CA ALA A 101 6.83 3.41 -12.54
C ALA A 101 6.61 2.54 -11.29
N VAL A 102 5.54 1.73 -11.28
CA VAL A 102 5.19 0.83 -10.16
C VAL A 102 6.32 -0.14 -9.82
N HIS A 103 7.06 -0.64 -10.81
CA HIS A 103 8.20 -1.54 -10.60
C HIS A 103 9.33 -0.88 -9.81
N THR A 104 9.60 0.41 -10.07
CA THR A 104 10.60 1.19 -9.34
C THR A 104 10.14 1.50 -7.93
N ALA A 105 8.85 1.80 -7.74
CA ALA A 105 8.24 1.96 -6.42
C ALA A 105 8.35 0.68 -5.57
N LEU A 106 8.05 -0.49 -6.15
CA LEU A 106 8.20 -1.78 -5.48
C LEU A 106 9.67 -2.09 -5.13
N LYS A 107 10.60 -1.80 -6.05
CA LYS A 107 12.04 -1.95 -5.79
C LYS A 107 12.50 -1.09 -4.61
N SER A 108 12.08 0.16 -4.57
CA SER A 108 12.35 1.05 -3.44
C SER A 108 11.77 0.47 -2.16
N ALA A 109 10.48 0.12 -2.15
CA ALA A 109 9.79 -0.40 -0.98
C ALA A 109 10.48 -1.63 -0.37
N VAL A 110 10.89 -2.62 -1.19
CA VAL A 110 11.56 -3.82 -0.67
C VAL A 110 12.99 -3.55 -0.19
N SER A 111 13.58 -2.43 -0.60
CA SER A 111 14.94 -2.02 -0.21
C SER A 111 15.00 -1.23 1.09
N HIS A 112 13.86 -0.79 1.63
CA HIS A 112 13.81 -0.08 2.90
C HIS A 112 14.29 -0.95 4.08
N GLU A 113 14.69 -0.27 5.16
CA GLU A 113 15.15 -0.90 6.40
C GLU A 113 13.98 -1.36 7.27
N TRP A 114 13.27 -2.39 6.82
CA TRP A 114 12.23 -3.09 7.58
C TRP A 114 12.84 -3.80 8.80
N ASP A 115 12.17 -3.72 9.95
CA ASP A 115 12.57 -4.48 11.14
C ASP A 115 12.26 -5.97 10.93
N GLU A 116 13.23 -6.85 11.14
CA GLU A 116 13.09 -8.29 10.93
C GLU A 116 11.95 -8.90 11.76
N ASP A 117 11.75 -8.41 12.96
CA ASP A 117 10.79 -8.89 13.96
C ASP A 117 9.41 -8.21 13.86
N SER A 118 9.22 -7.24 12.95
CA SER A 118 7.96 -6.51 12.79
C SER A 118 6.94 -7.26 11.92
N VAL A 119 5.67 -6.99 12.15
CA VAL A 119 4.64 -7.15 11.12
C VAL A 119 4.85 -6.05 10.09
N LYS A 120 4.96 -6.42 8.82
CA LYS A 120 5.30 -5.50 7.72
C LYS A 120 4.10 -5.35 6.82
N VAL A 121 3.55 -4.15 6.76
CA VAL A 121 2.38 -3.82 5.92
C VAL A 121 2.72 -2.66 5.01
N MET A 122 2.49 -2.84 3.72
CA MET A 122 2.61 -1.78 2.71
C MET A 122 1.27 -1.54 2.05
N PHE A 123 0.69 -0.37 2.24
CA PHE A 123 -0.41 0.11 1.40
C PHE A 123 0.18 0.69 0.12
N LEU A 124 -0.18 0.10 -1.01
CA LEU A 124 0.21 0.57 -2.34
C LEU A 124 -1.00 1.24 -2.98
N VAL A 125 -1.02 2.57 -2.99
CA VAL A 125 -2.14 3.39 -3.50
C VAL A 125 -1.81 3.84 -4.91
N LEU A 126 -2.65 3.45 -5.88
CA LEU A 126 -2.39 3.71 -7.30
C LEU A 126 -3.67 3.66 -8.14
N ASP A 127 -3.64 4.35 -9.27
CA ASP A 127 -4.69 4.35 -10.29
C ASP A 127 -4.24 3.79 -11.65
N ALA A 128 -2.94 3.49 -11.81
CA ALA A 128 -2.37 3.05 -13.08
C ALA A 128 -1.53 1.77 -12.96
N PRO A 129 -1.45 0.92 -14.02
CA PRO A 129 -0.59 -0.26 -14.06
C PRO A 129 0.88 0.12 -14.26
N PRO A 130 1.83 -0.81 -14.03
CA PRO A 130 3.20 -0.65 -14.52
C PRO A 130 3.25 -0.69 -16.04
N HIS A 131 4.32 -0.16 -16.64
CA HIS A 131 4.58 -0.28 -18.07
C HIS A 131 4.58 -1.73 -18.52
N GLY A 132 4.05 -1.98 -19.75
CA GLY A 132 3.79 -3.33 -20.28
C GLY A 132 5.01 -4.03 -20.89
N ASP A 133 6.20 -3.46 -20.83
CA ASP A 133 7.42 -4.10 -21.30
C ASP A 133 7.72 -5.37 -20.51
N VAL A 134 8.14 -6.42 -21.21
CA VAL A 134 8.43 -7.73 -20.60
C VAL A 134 9.43 -7.61 -19.44
N GLN A 135 10.46 -6.80 -19.61
CA GLN A 135 11.46 -6.58 -18.57
C GLN A 135 10.85 -5.92 -17.33
N ILE A 136 9.99 -4.91 -17.51
CA ILE A 136 9.33 -4.18 -16.42
C ILE A 136 8.36 -5.10 -15.68
N ILE A 137 7.62 -5.94 -16.41
CA ILE A 137 6.73 -6.94 -15.79
C ILE A 137 7.54 -7.97 -14.99
N ASP A 138 8.66 -8.46 -15.53
CA ASP A 138 9.55 -9.39 -14.83
C ASP A 138 10.14 -8.76 -13.55
N GLU A 139 10.55 -7.49 -13.61
CA GLU A 139 11.03 -6.74 -12.45
C GLU A 139 9.92 -6.56 -11.40
N THR A 140 8.70 -6.22 -11.84
CA THR A 140 7.52 -6.13 -10.97
C THR A 140 7.28 -7.45 -10.22
N VAL A 141 7.21 -8.56 -10.95
CA VAL A 141 7.01 -9.90 -10.37
C VAL A 141 8.14 -10.28 -9.41
N LYS A 142 9.40 -9.94 -9.77
CA LYS A 142 10.57 -10.17 -8.93
C LYS A 142 10.45 -9.43 -7.60
N HIS A 143 10.12 -8.13 -7.60
CA HIS A 143 10.03 -7.34 -6.38
C HIS A 143 8.83 -7.73 -5.50
N VAL A 144 7.72 -8.17 -6.10
CA VAL A 144 6.61 -8.80 -5.36
C VAL A 144 7.07 -10.11 -4.68
N GLY A 145 7.90 -10.91 -5.37
CA GLY A 145 8.53 -12.09 -4.80
C GLY A 145 9.43 -11.76 -3.60
N GLU A 146 10.30 -10.75 -3.74
CA GLU A 146 11.18 -10.26 -2.68
C GLU A 146 10.38 -9.72 -1.47
N ALA A 147 9.26 -9.02 -1.72
CA ALA A 147 8.35 -8.60 -0.65
C ALA A 147 7.79 -9.79 0.12
N ALA A 148 7.32 -10.83 -0.59
CA ALA A 148 6.82 -12.05 0.03
C ALA A 148 7.90 -12.77 0.86
N GLU A 149 9.14 -12.86 0.36
CA GLU A 149 10.27 -13.47 1.09
C GLU A 149 10.63 -12.71 2.36
N LYS A 150 10.49 -11.38 2.35
CA LYS A 150 10.72 -10.50 3.52
C LYS A 150 9.52 -10.45 4.47
N GLY A 151 8.40 -11.10 4.14
CA GLY A 151 7.15 -11.04 4.91
C GLY A 151 6.44 -9.70 4.84
N ILE A 152 6.70 -8.90 3.80
CA ILE A 152 6.00 -7.64 3.55
C ILE A 152 4.65 -7.96 2.89
N ARG A 153 3.56 -7.63 3.57
CA ARG A 153 2.20 -7.76 3.01
C ARG A 153 1.87 -6.54 2.18
N ILE A 154 1.70 -6.74 0.89
CA ILE A 154 1.24 -5.66 -0.02
C ILE A 154 -0.27 -5.62 0.02
N VAL A 155 -0.81 -4.47 0.40
CA VAL A 155 -2.24 -4.15 0.40
C VAL A 155 -2.48 -3.11 -0.69
N PRO A 156 -2.79 -3.50 -1.92
CA PRO A 156 -3.12 -2.55 -2.96
C PRO A 156 -4.43 -1.83 -2.63
N VAL A 157 -4.44 -0.52 -2.82
CA VAL A 157 -5.63 0.34 -2.80
C VAL A 157 -5.82 0.85 -4.22
N ALA A 158 -6.62 0.14 -4.99
CA ALA A 158 -6.91 0.52 -6.37
C ALA A 158 -7.82 1.75 -6.39
N ALA A 159 -7.31 2.84 -6.96
CA ALA A 159 -8.01 4.11 -7.13
C ALA A 159 -8.78 4.18 -8.46
N SER A 160 -9.31 5.35 -8.79
CA SER A 160 -10.00 5.60 -10.07
C SER A 160 -9.02 5.41 -11.24
N GLY A 161 -9.46 4.82 -12.35
CA GLY A 161 -8.59 4.61 -13.53
C GLY A 161 -8.01 3.19 -13.65
N VAL A 162 -8.03 2.38 -12.60
CA VAL A 162 -7.59 0.98 -12.65
C VAL A 162 -8.46 0.18 -13.62
N ASP A 163 -7.85 -0.47 -14.61
CA ASP A 163 -8.51 -1.39 -15.53
C ASP A 163 -8.49 -2.85 -15.01
N LYS A 164 -9.13 -3.76 -15.74
CA LYS A 164 -9.20 -5.19 -15.34
C LYS A 164 -7.85 -5.89 -15.34
N SER A 165 -6.92 -5.47 -16.17
CA SER A 165 -5.57 -6.05 -16.21
C SER A 165 -4.78 -5.61 -14.99
N CYS A 166 -4.89 -4.34 -14.62
CA CYS A 166 -4.32 -3.79 -13.41
C CYS A 166 -4.96 -4.43 -12.16
N GLU A 167 -6.30 -4.55 -12.10
CA GLU A 167 -7.00 -5.26 -11.03
C GLU A 167 -6.44 -6.68 -10.84
N TYR A 168 -6.26 -7.43 -11.92
CA TYR A 168 -5.70 -8.79 -11.86
C TYR A 168 -4.28 -8.81 -11.28
N LEU A 169 -3.43 -7.87 -11.70
CA LEU A 169 -2.07 -7.74 -11.19
C LEU A 169 -2.07 -7.43 -9.69
N LEU A 170 -2.85 -6.45 -9.26
CA LEU A 170 -2.94 -6.03 -7.87
C LEU A 170 -3.47 -7.15 -6.96
N ARG A 171 -4.48 -7.90 -7.40
CA ARG A 171 -4.96 -9.11 -6.71
C ARG A 171 -3.87 -10.17 -6.59
N SER A 172 -3.06 -10.35 -7.65
CA SER A 172 -1.95 -11.29 -7.65
C SER A 172 -0.85 -10.87 -6.68
N MET A 173 -0.55 -9.57 -6.56
CA MET A 173 0.39 -9.02 -5.57
C MET A 173 -0.09 -9.29 -4.14
N ALA A 174 -1.35 -8.97 -3.84
CA ALA A 174 -1.94 -9.21 -2.53
C ALA A 174 -1.89 -10.71 -2.18
N LEU A 175 -2.35 -11.58 -3.07
CA LEU A 175 -2.33 -13.02 -2.87
C LEU A 175 -0.93 -13.57 -2.64
N LYS A 176 0.07 -13.14 -3.43
CA LYS A 176 1.45 -13.61 -3.35
C LYS A 176 2.12 -13.23 -2.02
N THR A 177 1.79 -12.07 -1.47
CA THR A 177 2.41 -11.51 -0.26
C THR A 177 1.58 -11.76 1.02
N GLY A 178 0.43 -12.42 0.90
CA GLY A 178 -0.51 -12.61 2.02
C GLY A 178 -1.16 -11.31 2.48
N GLY A 179 -1.24 -10.33 1.60
CA GLY A 179 -1.97 -9.07 1.79
C GLY A 179 -3.44 -9.17 1.39
N THR A 180 -4.14 -8.06 1.46
CA THR A 180 -5.56 -7.92 1.12
C THR A 180 -5.70 -6.94 -0.05
N TYR A 181 -6.36 -7.35 -1.13
CA TYR A 181 -6.71 -6.44 -2.23
C TYR A 181 -7.88 -5.54 -1.81
N THR A 182 -7.72 -4.25 -1.99
CA THR A 182 -8.74 -3.24 -1.72
C THR A 182 -8.89 -2.29 -2.91
N PHE A 183 -9.99 -1.57 -2.97
CA PHE A 183 -10.29 -0.64 -4.04
C PHE A 183 -11.24 0.45 -3.54
N LEU A 184 -11.14 1.63 -4.12
CA LEU A 184 -12.10 2.71 -3.91
C LEU A 184 -13.35 2.46 -4.77
N THR A 185 -14.48 2.97 -4.32
CA THR A 185 -15.76 2.90 -5.04
C THR A 185 -16.31 4.30 -5.26
N ASN A 186 -17.29 4.44 -6.16
CA ASN A 186 -17.97 5.72 -6.38
C ASN A 186 -18.65 6.28 -5.11
N ASP A 187 -18.91 5.42 -4.11
CA ASP A 187 -19.45 5.85 -2.81
C ASP A 187 -18.39 6.59 -1.96
N SER A 188 -17.11 6.46 -2.29
CA SER A 188 -16.03 7.17 -1.57
C SER A 188 -16.09 8.68 -1.76
N GLY A 189 -16.58 9.15 -2.92
CA GLY A 189 -16.51 10.54 -3.34
C GLY A 189 -15.08 11.04 -3.62
N ILE A 190 -14.12 10.12 -3.77
CA ILE A 190 -12.70 10.38 -4.01
C ILE A 190 -12.37 9.93 -5.43
N GLY A 191 -11.68 10.76 -6.19
CA GLY A 191 -11.27 10.48 -7.56
C GLY A 191 -12.41 10.52 -8.59
N TYR A 192 -12.16 9.93 -9.75
CA TYR A 192 -13.12 9.82 -10.86
C TYR A 192 -13.98 8.55 -10.73
N ASP A 193 -14.70 8.19 -11.80
CA ASP A 193 -15.51 6.97 -11.83
C ASP A 193 -14.64 5.72 -11.62
N HIS A 194 -15.06 4.89 -10.67
CA HIS A 194 -14.39 3.64 -10.35
C HIS A 194 -15.00 2.46 -11.09
N MET A 195 -14.15 1.54 -11.52
CA MET A 195 -14.60 0.32 -12.17
C MET A 195 -15.27 -0.62 -11.16
N GLU A 196 -16.41 -1.20 -11.55
CA GLU A 196 -17.04 -2.27 -10.78
C GLU A 196 -16.07 -3.48 -10.67
N PRO A 197 -15.83 -4.00 -9.46
CA PRO A 197 -14.92 -5.11 -9.25
C PRO A 197 -15.42 -6.38 -9.95
N THR A 198 -14.47 -7.19 -10.41
CA THR A 198 -14.78 -8.41 -11.17
C THR A 198 -15.46 -9.50 -10.34
N ILE A 199 -15.45 -9.41 -9.00
CA ILE A 199 -15.92 -10.46 -8.08
C ILE A 199 -17.09 -9.96 -7.23
N GLY A 200 -18.16 -10.71 -7.27
CA GLY A 200 -19.23 -11.02 -6.33
C GLY A 200 -19.71 -9.89 -5.43
N SER A 201 -19.69 -10.11 -4.15
CA SER A 201 -20.10 -9.15 -3.12
C SER A 201 -18.86 -8.57 -2.42
N TYR A 202 -18.93 -7.30 -2.09
CA TYR A 202 -17.93 -6.60 -1.27
C TYR A 202 -18.65 -5.72 -0.24
N ASP A 203 -17.98 -5.45 0.86
CA ASP A 203 -18.45 -4.52 1.87
C ASP A 203 -17.88 -3.13 1.59
N VAL A 204 -18.72 -2.10 1.69
CA VAL A 204 -18.31 -0.70 1.53
C VAL A 204 -18.05 -0.13 2.92
N GLU A 205 -16.83 0.33 3.14
CA GLU A 205 -16.40 0.98 4.38
C GLU A 205 -15.54 2.21 4.04
N LYS A 206 -15.35 3.10 5.01
CA LYS A 206 -14.45 4.24 4.79
C LYS A 206 -13.01 3.76 4.67
N LEU A 207 -12.21 4.42 3.84
CA LEU A 207 -10.81 4.05 3.59
C LEU A 207 -10.00 3.98 4.89
N ASN A 208 -10.14 4.96 5.79
CA ASN A 208 -9.44 4.98 7.07
C ASN A 208 -9.88 3.80 7.98
N ASP A 209 -11.16 3.48 8.04
CA ASP A 209 -11.68 2.34 8.81
C ASP A 209 -11.12 1.02 8.27
N MET A 210 -11.09 0.86 6.95
CA MET A 210 -10.51 -0.29 6.25
C MET A 210 -9.01 -0.45 6.57
N MET A 211 -8.23 0.62 6.48
CA MET A 211 -6.78 0.58 6.76
C MET A 211 -6.52 0.15 8.22
N VAL A 212 -7.25 0.73 9.19
CA VAL A 212 -7.13 0.37 10.61
C VAL A 212 -7.51 -1.09 10.84
N ARG A 213 -8.64 -1.55 10.28
CA ARG A 213 -9.09 -2.94 10.40
C ARG A 213 -8.09 -3.93 9.84
N ILE A 214 -7.59 -3.71 8.61
CA ILE A 214 -6.63 -4.61 7.97
C ILE A 214 -5.34 -4.74 8.80
N VAL A 215 -4.81 -3.62 9.31
CA VAL A 215 -3.64 -3.65 10.18
C VAL A 215 -3.94 -4.41 11.47
N GLY A 216 -5.09 -4.19 12.10
CA GLY A 216 -5.53 -4.93 13.28
C GLY A 216 -5.57 -6.43 13.05
N GLU A 217 -6.18 -6.89 11.94
CA GLU A 217 -6.23 -8.32 11.56
C GLU A 217 -4.84 -8.94 11.37
N TYR A 218 -3.85 -8.17 10.92
CA TYR A 218 -2.48 -8.68 10.75
C TYR A 218 -1.67 -8.71 12.05
N LEU A 219 -2.12 -7.98 13.07
CA LEU A 219 -1.51 -7.96 14.40
C LEU A 219 -2.06 -9.05 15.35
N GLU A 220 -3.20 -9.67 15.01
CA GLU A 220 -3.79 -10.81 15.70
C GLU A 220 -3.06 -12.14 15.37
#